data_2a1877060b9544ca83969ab23876311d
#
_entry.id   2a1877060b9544ca83969ab23876311d
#
_cell.length_a   1.000
_cell.length_b   1.000
_cell.length_c   1.000
_cell.angle_alpha   90.00
_cell.angle_beta   90.00
_cell.angle_gamma   90.00
#
_symmetry.space_group_name_H-M   'P 1'
#
loop_
_entity.id
_entity.type
_entity.pdbx_description
1 polymer ?
#
loop_
_entity_poly.entity_id
_entity_poly.type
_entity_poly.pdbx_seq_one_letter_code
_entity_poly.pdbx_strand_id
1 'polypeptide(L)'
;MIPCRWLVTALAVLLTGCGGMNIEDYSGTAPAFRPEAYFEGQTRAWGFFQDRFGTIRREFTVDITGTVDGDVLVLDEDFTYADGERATRLWTIRRVGDGLYEGTAADVVGTARGRAVGRAMNWVYEFELPRGQSTMRVTMDDWMFLQDDEVMLNRTTVRKFGIKLGEVVIFFRKLPAAASLAGHRQAFAHLLQHAAE
;
A
#
# COMPACT_ATOMS: atom_id res chain seq x y z
N MET A 1 1.80 -43.49 -38.47
CA MET A 1 1.52 -43.74 -37.05
C MET A 1 2.61 -43.05 -36.25
N ILE A 2 2.34 -41.85 -35.71
CA ILE A 2 3.30 -41.07 -34.92
C ILE A 2 3.26 -41.65 -33.51
N PRO A 3 4.39 -42.07 -32.91
CA PRO A 3 4.37 -42.72 -31.61
C PRO A 3 3.98 -41.74 -30.52
N CYS A 4 2.96 -42.10 -29.73
CA CYS A 4 2.32 -41.37 -28.65
C CYS A 4 3.28 -40.87 -27.53
N ARG A 5 4.55 -41.24 -27.54
CA ARG A 5 5.60 -40.86 -26.58
C ARG A 5 6.02 -39.38 -26.71
N TRP A 6 5.85 -38.70 -27.81
CA TRP A 6 6.25 -37.31 -28.04
C TRP A 6 5.21 -36.31 -27.56
N LEU A 7 3.93 -36.69 -27.43
CA LEU A 7 2.85 -35.86 -26.94
C LEU A 7 2.90 -35.65 -25.42
N VAL A 8 3.41 -36.62 -24.65
CA VAL A 8 3.51 -36.53 -23.20
C VAL A 8 4.66 -35.60 -22.76
N THR A 9 5.76 -35.57 -23.56
CA THR A 9 6.93 -34.72 -23.23
C THR A 9 6.65 -33.23 -23.51
N ALA A 10 5.81 -32.91 -24.50
CA ALA A 10 5.45 -31.54 -24.84
C ALA A 10 4.50 -30.87 -23.80
N LEU A 11 3.70 -31.68 -23.11
CA LEU A 11 2.76 -31.15 -22.07
C LEU A 11 3.46 -30.82 -20.74
N ALA A 12 4.61 -31.44 -20.45
CA ALA A 12 5.36 -31.21 -19.19
C ALA A 12 6.12 -29.88 -19.18
N VAL A 13 6.38 -29.23 -20.32
CA VAL A 13 7.15 -27.97 -20.41
C VAL A 13 6.29 -26.74 -20.20
N LEU A 14 4.95 -26.82 -20.16
CA LEU A 14 4.05 -25.69 -20.02
C LEU A 14 3.70 -25.33 -18.55
N LEU A 15 4.26 -26.02 -17.57
CA LEU A 15 3.96 -25.81 -16.14
C LEU A 15 5.02 -25.00 -15.38
N THR A 16 6.06 -24.49 -16.04
CA THR A 16 7.08 -23.66 -15.39
C THR A 16 6.87 -22.19 -15.74
N GLY A 17 6.05 -21.47 -14.98
CA GLY A 17 5.99 -20.04 -15.20
C GLY A 17 4.81 -19.30 -14.60
N CYS A 18 4.55 -19.46 -13.31
CA CYS A 18 3.83 -18.46 -12.51
C CYS A 18 4.58 -18.22 -11.20
N GLY A 19 5.80 -17.68 -11.30
CA GLY A 19 6.48 -17.09 -10.16
C GLY A 19 5.78 -15.77 -9.83
N GLY A 20 5.00 -15.71 -8.74
CA GLY A 20 4.57 -14.46 -8.15
C GLY A 20 5.79 -13.71 -7.58
N MET A 21 5.62 -12.44 -7.22
CA MET A 21 6.64 -11.69 -6.49
C MET A 21 6.97 -12.41 -5.17
N ASN A 22 8.27 -12.49 -4.85
CA ASN A 22 8.73 -13.02 -3.58
C ASN A 22 9.36 -11.89 -2.76
N ILE A 23 8.93 -11.73 -1.51
CA ILE A 23 9.43 -10.65 -0.66
C ILE A 23 10.93 -10.77 -0.37
N GLU A 24 11.48 -11.97 -0.37
CA GLU A 24 12.92 -12.22 -0.16
C GLU A 24 13.80 -11.69 -1.30
N ASP A 25 13.24 -11.48 -2.49
CA ASP A 25 13.97 -10.88 -3.64
C ASP A 25 14.41 -9.43 -3.36
N TYR A 26 13.84 -8.80 -2.33
CA TYR A 26 14.18 -7.43 -1.91
C TYR A 26 15.24 -7.38 -0.81
N SER A 27 15.80 -8.52 -0.40
CA SER A 27 16.88 -8.56 0.61
C SER A 27 18.07 -7.71 0.17
N GLY A 28 18.57 -6.89 1.12
CA GLY A 28 19.71 -6.00 0.86
C GLY A 28 19.38 -4.76 0.00
N THR A 29 18.14 -4.55 -0.42
CA THR A 29 17.74 -3.31 -1.11
C THR A 29 17.52 -2.16 -0.13
N ALA A 30 17.73 -0.91 -0.59
CA ALA A 30 17.58 0.31 0.20
C ALA A 30 16.62 1.32 -0.50
N PRO A 31 16.05 2.26 0.26
CA PRO A 31 16.06 2.36 1.73
C PRO A 31 15.26 1.25 2.40
N ALA A 32 15.63 0.83 3.61
CA ALA A 32 14.88 -0.20 4.33
C ALA A 32 13.49 0.33 4.74
N PHE A 33 12.44 -0.35 4.32
CA PHE A 33 11.07 0.05 4.63
C PHE A 33 10.67 -0.43 6.03
N ARG A 34 10.37 0.52 6.89
CA ARG A 34 9.77 0.31 8.20
C ARG A 34 8.50 1.17 8.28
N PRO A 35 7.29 0.55 8.30
CA PRO A 35 6.03 1.27 8.33
C PRO A 35 5.96 2.35 9.41
N GLU A 36 6.42 2.06 10.63
CA GLU A 36 6.44 3.00 11.72
C GLU A 36 7.30 4.25 11.44
N ALA A 37 8.44 4.09 10.77
CA ALA A 37 9.30 5.22 10.43
C ALA A 37 8.76 6.05 9.25
N TYR A 38 8.15 5.36 8.26
CA TYR A 38 7.61 6.03 7.10
C TYR A 38 6.32 6.79 7.40
N PHE A 39 5.37 6.15 8.11
CA PHE A 39 4.05 6.72 8.33
C PHE A 39 3.95 7.64 9.56
N GLU A 40 4.95 7.68 10.44
CA GLU A 40 4.92 8.62 11.56
C GLU A 40 4.79 10.07 11.06
N GLY A 41 3.78 10.79 11.57
CA GLY A 41 3.44 12.15 11.15
C GLY A 41 2.40 12.18 10.03
N GLN A 42 2.60 13.03 9.02
CA GLN A 42 1.62 13.25 7.94
C GLN A 42 2.08 12.64 6.63
N THR A 43 1.19 11.91 5.99
CA THR A 43 1.38 11.35 4.64
C THR A 43 0.14 11.65 3.81
N ARG A 44 0.32 11.93 2.53
CA ARG A 44 -0.78 12.04 1.58
C ARG A 44 -0.65 11.01 0.49
N ALA A 45 -1.78 10.45 0.07
CA ALA A 45 -1.81 9.45 -0.98
C ALA A 45 -2.83 9.79 -2.06
N TRP A 46 -2.57 9.30 -3.27
CA TRP A 46 -3.45 9.38 -4.44
C TRP A 46 -3.53 8.01 -5.05
N GLY A 47 -4.73 7.55 -5.35
CA GLY A 47 -4.90 6.22 -5.87
C GLY A 47 -6.16 6.03 -6.69
N PHE A 48 -6.22 4.88 -7.32
CA PHE A 48 -7.39 4.44 -8.05
C PHE A 48 -7.57 2.92 -7.95
N PHE A 49 -8.81 2.47 -8.08
CA PHE A 49 -9.15 1.09 -8.33
C PHE A 49 -9.41 0.88 -9.83
N GLN A 50 -8.68 -0.06 -10.43
CA GLN A 50 -8.84 -0.51 -11.81
C GLN A 50 -9.37 -1.94 -11.82
N ASP A 51 -10.46 -2.19 -12.54
CA ASP A 51 -10.99 -3.53 -12.67
C ASP A 51 -10.10 -4.42 -13.56
N ARG A 52 -10.37 -5.72 -13.56
CA ARG A 52 -9.59 -6.71 -14.33
C ARG A 52 -9.62 -6.50 -15.85
N PHE A 53 -10.49 -5.63 -16.36
CA PHE A 53 -10.61 -5.29 -17.77
C PHE A 53 -9.89 -3.99 -18.15
N GLY A 54 -9.21 -3.37 -17.17
CA GLY A 54 -8.41 -2.15 -17.37
C GLY A 54 -9.20 -0.84 -17.18
N THR A 55 -10.49 -0.90 -16.77
CA THR A 55 -11.29 0.31 -16.54
C THR A 55 -11.05 0.84 -15.14
N ILE A 56 -10.69 2.12 -15.00
CA ILE A 56 -10.65 2.82 -13.72
C ILE A 56 -12.09 3.02 -13.26
N ARG A 57 -12.41 2.49 -12.08
CA ARG A 57 -13.76 2.50 -11.50
C ARG A 57 -13.92 3.52 -10.39
N ARG A 58 -12.83 3.86 -9.68
CA ARG A 58 -12.86 4.79 -8.57
C ARG A 58 -11.49 5.42 -8.38
N GLU A 59 -11.45 6.73 -8.21
CA GLU A 59 -10.26 7.50 -7.88
C GLU A 59 -10.45 8.13 -6.51
N PHE A 60 -9.35 8.30 -5.76
CA PHE A 60 -9.39 8.85 -4.41
C PHE A 60 -8.07 9.52 -4.02
N THR A 61 -8.16 10.39 -3.03
CA THR A 61 -7.03 10.87 -2.24
C THR A 61 -7.20 10.46 -0.79
N VAL A 62 -6.10 10.33 -0.05
CA VAL A 62 -6.12 9.99 1.38
C VAL A 62 -5.16 10.92 2.11
N ASP A 63 -5.66 11.60 3.12
CA ASP A 63 -4.83 12.28 4.10
C ASP A 63 -4.66 11.34 5.30
N ILE A 64 -3.40 11.08 5.68
CA ILE A 64 -3.04 10.05 6.67
C ILE A 64 -2.26 10.70 7.80
N THR A 65 -2.72 10.45 9.03
CA THR A 65 -1.99 10.81 10.25
C THR A 65 -1.50 9.54 10.93
N GLY A 66 -0.18 9.39 11.02
CA GLY A 66 0.46 8.26 11.70
C GLY A 66 0.97 8.65 13.08
N THR A 67 0.66 7.84 14.08
CA THR A 67 1.15 7.97 15.46
C THR A 67 1.83 6.67 15.88
N VAL A 68 3.04 6.78 16.46
CA VAL A 68 3.84 5.64 16.90
C VAL A 68 3.95 5.65 18.43
N ASP A 69 3.65 4.49 19.04
CA ASP A 69 3.88 4.25 20.47
C ASP A 69 4.52 2.87 20.65
N GLY A 70 5.82 2.86 20.92
CA GLY A 70 6.62 1.63 20.98
C GLY A 70 6.59 0.85 19.66
N ASP A 71 6.06 -0.37 19.69
CA ASP A 71 5.92 -1.24 18.52
C ASP A 71 4.55 -1.10 17.80
N VAL A 72 3.74 -0.11 18.20
CA VAL A 72 2.41 0.11 17.64
C VAL A 72 2.40 1.37 16.78
N LEU A 73 1.96 1.23 15.54
CA LEU A 73 1.62 2.32 14.63
C LEU A 73 0.11 2.39 14.47
N VAL A 74 -0.45 3.56 14.72
CA VAL A 74 -1.86 3.87 14.42
C VAL A 74 -1.89 4.78 13.20
N LEU A 75 -2.66 4.41 12.16
CA LEU A 75 -2.90 5.25 10.99
C LEU A 75 -4.36 5.68 10.99
N ASP A 76 -4.58 6.97 11.03
CA ASP A 76 -5.88 7.61 10.81
C ASP A 76 -5.93 8.11 9.38
N GLU A 77 -6.83 7.52 8.57
CA GLU A 77 -6.92 7.71 7.13
C GLU A 77 -8.24 8.40 6.77
N ASP A 78 -8.16 9.58 6.16
CA ASP A 78 -9.29 10.35 5.62
C ASP A 78 -9.33 10.25 4.10
N PHE A 79 -10.28 9.46 3.57
CA PHE A 79 -10.49 9.28 2.14
C PHE A 79 -11.41 10.37 1.57
N THR A 80 -11.03 10.90 0.41
CA THR A 80 -11.89 11.74 -0.43
C THR A 80 -11.92 11.13 -1.83
N TYR A 81 -13.09 10.67 -2.26
CA TYR A 81 -13.29 10.08 -3.57
C TYR A 81 -13.63 11.15 -4.62
N ALA A 82 -13.38 10.86 -5.91
CA ALA A 82 -13.61 11.80 -7.01
C ALA A 82 -15.09 12.20 -7.17
N ASP A 83 -16.03 11.38 -6.73
CA ASP A 83 -17.46 11.65 -6.68
C ASP A 83 -17.91 12.51 -5.47
N GLY A 84 -16.97 12.88 -4.59
CA GLY A 84 -17.20 13.67 -3.39
C GLY A 84 -17.56 12.84 -2.15
N GLU A 85 -17.71 11.52 -2.26
CA GLU A 85 -17.88 10.65 -1.10
C GLU A 85 -16.65 10.76 -0.18
N ARG A 86 -16.88 10.63 1.14
CA ARG A 86 -15.81 10.59 2.15
C ARG A 86 -15.93 9.34 2.99
N ALA A 87 -14.80 8.79 3.39
CA ALA A 87 -14.72 7.67 4.31
C ALA A 87 -13.49 7.81 5.20
N THR A 88 -13.51 7.15 6.35
CA THR A 88 -12.37 7.09 7.27
C THR A 88 -12.02 5.64 7.55
N ARG A 89 -10.73 5.40 7.86
CA ARG A 89 -10.25 4.10 8.32
C ARG A 89 -9.19 4.32 9.38
N LEU A 90 -9.28 3.56 10.46
CA LEU A 90 -8.28 3.51 11.49
C LEU A 90 -7.58 2.15 11.48
N TRP A 91 -6.30 2.13 11.16
CA TRP A 91 -5.46 0.96 11.32
C TRP A 91 -4.73 1.00 12.66
N THR A 92 -4.65 -0.17 13.31
CA THR A 92 -3.70 -0.42 14.40
C THR A 92 -2.76 -1.51 13.92
N ILE A 93 -1.50 -1.16 13.73
CA ILE A 93 -0.45 -2.03 13.19
C ILE A 93 0.60 -2.25 14.27
N ARG A 94 0.95 -3.50 14.54
CA ARG A 94 1.97 -3.86 15.53
C ARG A 94 3.12 -4.59 14.86
N ARG A 95 4.33 -4.18 15.18
CA ARG A 95 5.53 -4.96 14.85
C ARG A 95 5.64 -6.13 15.83
N VAL A 96 5.60 -7.36 15.31
CA VAL A 96 5.60 -8.60 16.09
C VAL A 96 6.90 -9.40 15.97
N GLY A 97 7.84 -8.92 15.16
CA GLY A 97 9.15 -9.53 14.95
C GLY A 97 10.00 -8.72 13.99
N ASP A 98 11.16 -9.23 13.62
CA ASP A 98 12.03 -8.59 12.63
C ASP A 98 11.36 -8.61 11.26
N GLY A 99 10.98 -7.42 10.78
CA GLY A 99 10.22 -7.25 9.55
C GLY A 99 8.81 -7.87 9.56
N LEU A 100 8.28 -8.33 10.70
CA LEU A 100 6.96 -8.95 10.79
C LEU A 100 5.97 -8.02 11.46
N TYR A 101 4.79 -7.89 10.84
CA TYR A 101 3.73 -6.98 11.27
C TYR A 101 2.38 -7.67 11.27
N GLU A 102 1.55 -7.31 12.24
CA GLU A 102 0.13 -7.66 12.31
C GLU A 102 -0.69 -6.38 12.45
N GLY A 103 -1.91 -6.36 11.90
CA GLY A 103 -2.76 -5.18 12.00
C GLY A 103 -4.24 -5.50 11.90
N THR A 104 -5.04 -4.54 12.38
CA THR A 104 -6.51 -4.60 12.37
C THR A 104 -7.09 -3.26 11.95
N ALA A 105 -8.24 -3.31 11.26
CA ALA A 105 -9.11 -2.17 10.99
C ALA A 105 -10.57 -2.66 11.00
N ALA A 106 -11.53 -1.75 11.06
CA ALA A 106 -12.94 -2.09 11.22
C ALA A 106 -13.52 -2.90 10.03
N ASP A 107 -12.98 -2.69 8.83
CA ASP A 107 -13.36 -3.34 7.58
C ASP A 107 -12.46 -4.55 7.22
N VAL A 108 -11.52 -4.91 8.09
CA VAL A 108 -10.63 -6.06 7.95
C VAL A 108 -11.17 -7.23 8.77
N VAL A 109 -11.26 -8.39 8.15
CA VAL A 109 -11.71 -9.62 8.81
C VAL A 109 -10.52 -10.32 9.46
N GLY A 110 -10.56 -10.42 10.77
CA GLY A 110 -9.47 -11.00 11.56
C GLY A 110 -8.25 -10.09 11.62
N THR A 111 -7.07 -10.65 11.33
CA THR A 111 -5.79 -9.96 11.44
C THR A 111 -5.08 -9.94 10.10
N ALA A 112 -4.75 -8.75 9.64
CA ALA A 112 -3.85 -8.56 8.51
C ALA A 112 -2.43 -8.93 8.91
N ARG A 113 -1.64 -9.49 7.99
CA ARG A 113 -0.24 -9.87 8.22
C ARG A 113 0.65 -9.33 7.13
N GLY A 114 1.83 -8.88 7.54
CA GLY A 114 2.81 -8.36 6.61
C GLY A 114 4.23 -8.71 6.95
N ARG A 115 5.05 -8.68 5.90
CA ARG A 115 6.49 -8.83 6.00
C ARG A 115 7.19 -7.75 5.19
N ALA A 116 8.11 -7.03 5.86
CA ALA A 116 8.98 -6.05 5.24
C ALA A 116 10.39 -6.63 5.07
N VAL A 117 10.95 -6.52 3.86
CA VAL A 117 12.31 -6.94 3.52
C VAL A 117 12.93 -5.90 2.60
N GLY A 118 14.08 -5.36 2.98
CA GLY A 118 14.69 -4.27 2.24
C GLY A 118 13.71 -3.11 2.03
N ARG A 119 13.54 -2.64 0.80
CA ARG A 119 12.63 -1.53 0.47
C ARG A 119 11.17 -1.93 0.26
N ALA A 120 10.84 -3.22 0.37
CA ALA A 120 9.50 -3.71 0.07
C ALA A 120 8.78 -4.23 1.31
N MET A 121 7.46 -4.19 1.28
CA MET A 121 6.58 -4.89 2.21
C MET A 121 5.44 -5.55 1.44
N ASN A 122 5.16 -6.81 1.77
CA ASN A 122 3.93 -7.47 1.37
C ASN A 122 2.98 -7.49 2.58
N TRP A 123 1.71 -7.09 2.36
CA TRP A 123 0.68 -6.98 3.38
C TRP A 123 -0.60 -7.65 2.88
N VAL A 124 -1.09 -8.67 3.56
CA VAL A 124 -2.22 -9.48 3.11
C VAL A 124 -3.32 -9.50 4.16
N TYR A 125 -4.56 -9.30 3.71
CA TYR A 125 -5.74 -9.32 4.58
C TYR A 125 -7.02 -9.63 3.82
N GLU A 126 -8.02 -10.09 4.57
CA GLU A 126 -9.40 -10.21 4.10
C GLU A 126 -10.15 -8.90 4.40
N PHE A 127 -10.83 -8.38 3.41
CA PHE A 127 -11.50 -7.08 3.46
C PHE A 127 -12.98 -7.21 3.12
N GLU A 128 -13.84 -6.51 3.86
CA GLU A 128 -15.27 -6.43 3.58
C GLU A 128 -15.57 -5.23 2.68
N LEU A 129 -15.53 -5.46 1.36
CA LEU A 129 -15.84 -4.44 0.36
C LEU A 129 -17.34 -4.12 0.37
N PRO A 130 -17.75 -2.85 0.61
CA PRO A 130 -19.14 -2.43 0.51
C PRO A 130 -19.70 -2.64 -0.91
N ARG A 131 -20.91 -3.19 -1.00
CA ARG A 131 -21.62 -3.41 -2.26
C ARG A 131 -23.12 -3.12 -2.10
N GLY A 132 -23.52 -1.85 -2.28
CA GLY A 132 -24.87 -1.41 -2.00
C GLY A 132 -25.22 -1.61 -0.52
N GLN A 133 -26.26 -2.41 -0.22
CA GLN A 133 -26.70 -2.74 1.15
C GLN A 133 -26.00 -3.98 1.74
N SER A 134 -25.05 -4.57 1.04
CA SER A 134 -24.31 -5.78 1.47
C SER A 134 -22.82 -5.55 1.42
N THR A 135 -22.03 -6.50 1.96
CA THR A 135 -20.58 -6.54 1.82
C THR A 135 -20.15 -7.74 1.00
N MET A 136 -19.00 -7.63 0.38
CA MET A 136 -18.36 -8.72 -0.33
C MET A 136 -16.96 -8.92 0.24
N ARG A 137 -16.69 -10.09 0.83
CA ARG A 137 -15.37 -10.43 1.31
C ARG A 137 -14.43 -10.69 0.13
N VAL A 138 -13.28 -10.03 0.16
CA VAL A 138 -12.21 -10.13 -0.82
C VAL A 138 -10.86 -10.24 -0.13
N THR A 139 -9.90 -10.88 -0.78
CA THR A 139 -8.49 -10.87 -0.33
C THR A 139 -7.79 -9.68 -0.96
N MET A 140 -7.12 -8.89 -0.15
CA MET A 140 -6.22 -7.80 -0.52
C MET A 140 -4.78 -8.29 -0.37
N ASP A 141 -4.01 -8.20 -1.44
CA ASP A 141 -2.59 -8.58 -1.49
C ASP A 141 -1.80 -7.35 -1.91
N ASP A 142 -1.34 -6.61 -0.90
CA ASP A 142 -0.67 -5.32 -1.05
C ASP A 142 0.84 -5.51 -1.16
N TRP A 143 1.41 -4.88 -2.18
CA TRP A 143 2.84 -4.75 -2.33
C TRP A 143 3.23 -3.27 -2.29
N MET A 144 3.98 -2.90 -1.27
CA MET A 144 4.50 -1.56 -1.05
C MET A 144 5.98 -1.53 -1.36
N PHE A 145 6.43 -0.44 -2.00
CA PHE A 145 7.82 -0.26 -2.43
C PHE A 145 8.26 1.15 -2.07
N LEU A 146 9.09 1.28 -1.05
CA LEU A 146 9.70 2.55 -0.69
C LEU A 146 10.72 2.94 -1.77
N GLN A 147 10.58 4.13 -2.34
CA GLN A 147 11.45 4.62 -3.41
C GLN A 147 12.61 5.45 -2.83
N ASP A 148 12.27 6.32 -1.90
CA ASP A 148 13.14 7.17 -1.10
C ASP A 148 12.46 7.45 0.26
N ASP A 149 12.98 8.39 1.05
CA ASP A 149 12.44 8.70 2.38
C ASP A 149 11.04 9.34 2.34
N GLU A 150 10.59 9.85 1.19
CA GLU A 150 9.30 10.54 1.04
C GLU A 150 8.28 9.76 0.22
N VAL A 151 8.72 8.99 -0.76
CA VAL A 151 7.86 8.41 -1.80
C VAL A 151 7.74 6.90 -1.64
N MET A 152 6.50 6.41 -1.65
CA MET A 152 6.19 4.98 -1.67
C MET A 152 5.12 4.68 -2.72
N LEU A 153 5.31 3.60 -3.44
CA LEU A 153 4.35 3.04 -4.38
C LEU A 153 3.69 1.81 -3.77
N ASN A 154 2.39 1.68 -3.94
CA ASN A 154 1.64 0.48 -3.57
C ASN A 154 0.85 -0.05 -4.76
N ARG A 155 0.84 -1.36 -4.87
CA ARG A 155 -0.04 -2.09 -5.77
C ARG A 155 -0.72 -3.21 -5.02
N THR A 156 -2.03 -3.12 -4.90
CA THR A 156 -2.88 -4.13 -4.26
C THR A 156 -3.59 -4.97 -5.30
N THR A 157 -3.43 -6.27 -5.26
CA THR A 157 -4.28 -7.17 -6.05
C THR A 157 -5.51 -7.54 -5.24
N VAL A 158 -6.69 -7.25 -5.79
CA VAL A 158 -7.99 -7.60 -5.18
C VAL A 158 -8.48 -8.92 -5.76
N ARG A 159 -8.70 -9.93 -4.92
CA ARG A 159 -9.14 -11.27 -5.32
C ARG A 159 -10.40 -11.69 -4.59
N LYS A 160 -11.22 -12.51 -5.26
CA LYS A 160 -12.31 -13.26 -4.65
C LYS A 160 -12.24 -14.71 -5.11
N PHE A 161 -12.19 -15.65 -4.17
CA PHE A 161 -12.04 -17.07 -4.46
C PHE A 161 -10.85 -17.37 -5.41
N GLY A 162 -9.72 -16.67 -5.22
CA GLY A 162 -8.53 -16.77 -6.07
C GLY A 162 -8.61 -16.02 -7.42
N ILE A 163 -9.79 -15.56 -7.85
CA ILE A 163 -9.97 -14.83 -9.10
C ILE A 163 -9.68 -13.35 -8.88
N LYS A 164 -8.78 -12.77 -9.70
CA LYS A 164 -8.49 -11.33 -9.69
C LYS A 164 -9.73 -10.54 -10.14
N LEU A 165 -10.16 -9.60 -9.30
CA LEU A 165 -11.23 -8.64 -9.59
C LEU A 165 -10.67 -7.35 -10.19
N GLY A 166 -9.50 -6.93 -9.73
CA GLY A 166 -8.84 -5.68 -10.13
C GLY A 166 -7.61 -5.42 -9.30
N GLU A 167 -7.11 -4.20 -9.41
CA GLU A 167 -5.98 -3.69 -8.65
C GLU A 167 -6.28 -2.30 -8.11
N VAL A 168 -5.76 -2.02 -6.91
CA VAL A 168 -5.62 -0.67 -6.41
C VAL A 168 -4.16 -0.26 -6.61
N VAL A 169 -3.94 0.91 -7.17
CA VAL A 169 -2.60 1.51 -7.31
C VAL A 169 -2.60 2.80 -6.52
N ILE A 170 -1.62 2.96 -5.63
CA ILE A 170 -1.52 4.13 -4.76
C ILE A 170 -0.09 4.67 -4.79
N PHE A 171 0.01 5.97 -4.91
CA PHE A 171 1.22 6.75 -4.73
C PHE A 171 1.11 7.46 -3.38
N PHE A 172 2.09 7.27 -2.51
CA PHE A 172 2.18 7.94 -1.21
C PHE A 172 3.32 8.94 -1.19
N ARG A 173 3.11 10.06 -0.51
CA ARG A 173 4.13 11.04 -0.23
C ARG A 173 4.09 11.46 1.24
N LYS A 174 5.19 11.26 1.95
CA LYS A 174 5.39 11.78 3.29
C LYS A 174 5.47 13.30 3.24
N LEU A 175 4.73 13.98 4.11
CA LEU A 175 4.72 15.43 4.17
C LEU A 175 5.77 15.92 5.19
N PRO A 176 6.40 17.08 4.94
CA PRO A 176 7.32 17.67 5.91
C PRO A 176 6.62 17.90 7.25
N ALA A 177 7.33 17.70 8.35
CA ALA A 177 6.80 18.05 9.66
C ALA A 177 6.40 19.54 9.69
N ALA A 178 5.31 19.90 10.41
CA ALA A 178 4.80 21.27 10.47
C ALA A 178 5.87 22.30 10.89
N ALA A 179 6.84 21.92 11.71
CA ALA A 179 7.98 22.74 12.08
C ALA A 179 8.88 23.10 10.88
N SER A 180 9.02 22.21 9.90
CA SER A 180 9.77 22.47 8.66
C SER A 180 9.04 23.48 7.76
N LEU A 181 7.71 23.43 7.71
CA LEU A 181 6.89 24.41 6.96
C LEU A 181 6.94 25.80 7.59
N ALA A 182 6.97 25.91 8.93
CA ALA A 182 7.14 27.17 9.62
C ALA A 182 8.52 27.80 9.33
N GLY A 183 9.58 27.01 9.33
CA GLY A 183 10.93 27.45 8.97
C GLY A 183 11.03 27.97 7.54
N HIS A 184 10.42 27.30 6.59
CA HIS A 184 10.37 27.74 5.17
C HIS A 184 9.57 29.03 4.99
N ARG A 185 8.46 29.20 5.71
CA ARG A 185 7.68 30.45 5.70
C ARG A 185 8.46 31.64 6.27
N GLN A 186 9.20 31.42 7.36
CA GLN A 186 10.05 32.48 7.95
C GLN A 186 11.22 32.83 7.02
N ALA A 187 11.90 31.84 6.42
CA ALA A 187 12.97 32.08 5.46
C ALA A 187 12.49 32.84 4.21
N PHE A 188 11.30 32.47 3.70
CA PHE A 188 10.68 33.16 2.56
C PHE A 188 10.23 34.60 2.90
N ALA A 189 9.66 34.83 4.08
CA ALA A 189 9.31 36.15 4.55
C ALA A 189 10.54 37.06 4.71
N HIS A 190 11.66 36.50 5.22
CA HIS A 190 12.91 37.24 5.33
C HIS A 190 13.52 37.61 3.96
N LEU A 191 13.44 36.71 2.99
CA LEU A 191 13.87 36.99 1.61
C LEU A 191 13.07 38.11 0.96
N LEU A 192 11.73 38.15 1.18
CA LEU A 192 10.87 39.21 0.65
C LEU A 192 11.13 40.58 1.29
N GLN A 193 11.52 40.61 2.58
CA GLN A 193 11.89 41.87 3.26
C GLN A 193 13.20 42.46 2.70
N HIS A 194 14.20 41.64 2.38
CA HIS A 194 15.47 42.12 1.80
C HIS A 194 15.41 42.40 0.30
N ALA A 195 14.38 41.93 -0.42
CA ALA A 195 14.18 42.27 -1.83
C ALA A 195 13.43 43.58 -2.05
N ALA A 196 12.96 44.24 -0.98
CA ALA A 196 12.21 45.48 -1.00
C ALA A 196 13.05 46.70 -0.54
N GLU A 197 14.32 46.50 -0.17
CA GLU A 197 15.35 47.53 0.06
C GLU A 197 16.26 47.70 -1.16
#